data_c8f8e4897f63ad7e75728fc729a69a1a
#
_entry.id   c8f8e4897f63ad7e75728fc729a69a1a
#
_cell.length_a   1.000
_cell.length_b   1.000
_cell.length_c   1.000
_cell.angle_alpha   90.00
_cell.angle_beta   90.00
_cell.angle_gamma   90.00
#
_symmetry.space_group_name_H-M   'P 1'
#
loop_
_entity.id
_entity.type
_entity.pdbx_description
1 polymer ?
#
loop_
_entity_poly.entity_id
_entity_poly.type
_entity_poly.pdbx_seq_one_letter_code
_entity_poly.pdbx_strand_id
1 'polypeptide(L)'
;MNKVNSYLSLIRFYNPIGFWLLLWPGLWGLFITNSFEIDHFTIVVLGSFLTRSLGCAINDLLDHKYDREVDRTKGRPLANGDLSLAEGIIFTALLGIGCLYLLSLTNAFVICFVAFIAIPMIILYPLMKRFLGIPQLFLGLTFGLSLPISFAIVNESVSMDAWLLYLACVFWIIAYDSYYALCDIDDDRKLKLNSLPIFFGKDTRK
;
A
#
# COMPACT_ATOMS: atom_id res chain seq x y z
N MET A 1 9.80 5.96 23.84
CA MET A 1 9.95 6.82 22.64
C MET A 1 9.06 8.05 22.80
N ASN A 2 9.38 9.23 22.20
CA ASN A 2 8.45 10.37 22.21
C ASN A 2 7.18 9.96 21.43
N LYS A 3 5.98 10.31 21.92
CA LYS A 3 4.68 9.98 21.29
C LYS A 3 4.63 10.34 19.81
N VAL A 4 5.19 11.50 19.42
CA VAL A 4 5.26 11.93 18.01
C VAL A 4 6.04 10.91 17.17
N ASN A 5 7.20 10.47 17.65
CA ASN A 5 7.99 9.46 16.94
C ASN A 5 7.29 8.10 16.84
N SER A 6 6.45 7.75 17.84
CA SER A 6 5.64 6.54 17.80
C SER A 6 4.58 6.61 16.69
N TYR A 7 3.88 7.75 16.52
CA TYR A 7 2.95 7.94 15.41
C TYR A 7 3.66 7.95 14.04
N LEU A 8 4.82 8.61 13.92
CA LEU A 8 5.62 8.59 12.69
C LEU A 8 6.11 7.17 12.35
N SER A 9 6.48 6.38 13.35
CA SER A 9 6.85 4.99 13.17
C SER A 9 5.65 4.12 12.74
N LEU A 10 4.46 4.36 13.27
CA LEU A 10 3.24 3.65 12.91
C LEU A 10 2.91 3.79 11.42
N ILE A 11 3.07 4.98 10.85
CA ILE A 11 2.85 5.25 9.42
C ILE A 11 4.07 4.93 8.54
N ARG A 12 5.13 4.35 9.10
CA ARG A 12 6.38 4.03 8.38
C ARG A 12 7.06 5.26 7.76
N PHE A 13 6.96 6.43 8.41
CA PHE A 13 7.56 7.67 7.90
C PHE A 13 9.06 7.56 7.66
N TYR A 14 9.78 6.84 8.52
CA TYR A 14 11.23 6.60 8.40
C TYR A 14 11.60 5.51 7.37
N ASN A 15 10.62 4.76 6.85
CA ASN A 15 10.79 3.74 5.81
C ASN A 15 9.77 3.95 4.69
N PRO A 16 9.91 5.02 3.88
CA PRO A 16 8.87 5.47 2.96
C PRO A 16 8.76 4.67 1.66
N ILE A 17 9.43 3.54 1.53
CA ILE A 17 9.46 2.71 0.31
C ILE A 17 8.05 2.42 -0.23
N GLY A 18 7.12 1.99 0.63
CA GLY A 18 5.75 1.69 0.20
C GLY A 18 4.97 2.95 -0.24
N PHE A 19 5.33 4.13 0.25
CA PHE A 19 4.80 5.39 -0.26
C PHE A 19 5.28 5.64 -1.70
N TRP A 20 6.56 5.47 -1.97
CA TRP A 20 7.12 5.65 -3.32
C TRP A 20 6.55 4.65 -4.32
N LEU A 21 6.35 3.39 -3.91
CA LEU A 21 5.73 2.35 -4.76
C LEU A 21 4.28 2.68 -5.13
N LEU A 22 3.57 3.44 -4.30
CA LEU A 22 2.21 3.89 -4.58
C LEU A 22 2.21 5.22 -5.37
N LEU A 23 3.13 6.14 -5.04
CA LEU A 23 3.20 7.47 -5.62
C LEU A 23 3.63 7.45 -7.10
N TRP A 24 4.69 6.70 -7.44
CA TRP A 24 5.23 6.70 -8.81
C TRP A 24 4.18 6.29 -9.85
N PRO A 25 3.46 5.16 -9.72
CA PRO A 25 2.38 4.85 -10.65
C PRO A 25 1.32 5.95 -10.73
N GLY A 26 0.95 6.55 -9.59
CA GLY A 26 0.03 7.68 -9.56
C GLY A 26 0.52 8.89 -10.36
N LEU A 27 1.78 9.26 -10.23
CA LEU A 27 2.39 10.33 -11.03
C LEU A 27 2.44 9.98 -12.52
N TRP A 28 2.77 8.75 -12.88
CA TRP A 28 2.76 8.30 -14.27
C TRP A 28 1.35 8.39 -14.87
N GLY A 29 0.32 8.03 -14.10
CA GLY A 29 -1.07 8.21 -14.52
C GLY A 29 -1.44 9.66 -14.81
N LEU A 30 -0.96 10.62 -14.02
CA LEU A 30 -1.13 12.05 -14.30
C LEU A 30 -0.34 12.48 -15.54
N PHE A 31 0.92 12.05 -15.68
CA PHE A 31 1.77 12.48 -16.78
C PHE A 31 1.22 12.09 -18.16
N ILE A 32 0.58 10.91 -18.29
CA ILE A 32 -0.01 10.47 -19.56
C ILE A 32 -1.31 11.19 -19.93
N THR A 33 -1.91 11.99 -19.02
CA THR A 33 -3.10 12.79 -19.33
C THR A 33 -2.76 14.05 -20.13
N ASN A 34 -1.49 14.47 -20.19
CA ASN A 34 -1.03 15.75 -20.73
C ASN A 34 -1.71 16.99 -20.08
N SER A 35 -2.38 16.81 -18.96
CA SER A 35 -3.01 17.88 -18.19
C SER A 35 -2.39 17.92 -16.80
N PHE A 36 -1.49 18.87 -16.56
CA PHE A 36 -0.86 19.05 -15.26
C PHE A 36 -1.54 20.20 -14.51
N GLU A 37 -2.34 19.82 -13.52
CA GLU A 37 -2.93 20.77 -12.58
C GLU A 37 -2.38 20.49 -11.18
N ILE A 38 -2.05 21.57 -10.44
CA ILE A 38 -1.46 21.46 -9.11
C ILE A 38 -2.40 20.77 -8.12
N ASP A 39 -3.72 20.92 -8.29
CA ASP A 39 -4.72 20.30 -7.43
C ASP A 39 -4.72 18.76 -7.61
N HIS A 40 -4.70 18.28 -8.87
CA HIS A 40 -4.63 16.85 -9.16
C HIS A 40 -3.31 16.24 -8.63
N PHE A 41 -2.19 16.95 -8.84
CA PHE A 41 -0.90 16.54 -8.29
C PHE A 41 -0.95 16.44 -6.76
N THR A 42 -1.52 17.44 -6.09
CA THR A 42 -1.64 17.47 -4.63
C THR A 42 -2.51 16.33 -4.12
N ILE A 43 -3.64 16.05 -4.78
CA ILE A 43 -4.53 14.93 -4.43
C ILE A 43 -3.78 13.59 -4.55
N VAL A 44 -3.00 13.39 -5.62
CA VAL A 44 -2.25 12.14 -5.83
C VAL A 44 -1.14 11.96 -4.79
N VAL A 45 -0.38 13.02 -4.48
CA VAL A 45 0.70 12.96 -3.49
C VAL A 45 0.15 12.71 -2.08
N LEU A 46 -0.82 13.53 -1.65
CA LEU A 46 -1.43 13.39 -0.32
C LEU A 46 -2.25 12.10 -0.22
N GLY A 47 -2.96 11.72 -1.27
CA GLY A 47 -3.71 10.46 -1.36
C GLY A 47 -2.80 9.24 -1.21
N SER A 48 -1.67 9.22 -1.90
CA SER A 48 -0.67 8.16 -1.76
C SER A 48 -0.10 8.08 -0.35
N PHE A 49 0.21 9.23 0.26
CA PHE A 49 0.73 9.30 1.62
C PHE A 49 -0.30 8.82 2.65
N LEU A 50 -1.53 9.33 2.60
CA LEU A 50 -2.58 8.98 3.56
C LEU A 50 -3.02 7.52 3.40
N THR A 51 -3.21 7.03 2.16
CA THR A 51 -3.62 5.65 1.91
C THR A 51 -2.55 4.67 2.39
N ARG A 52 -1.27 4.96 2.12
CA ARG A 52 -0.17 4.13 2.61
C ARG A 52 -0.11 4.14 4.14
N SER A 53 -0.22 5.31 4.75
CA SER A 53 -0.21 5.48 6.21
C SER A 53 -1.36 4.73 6.87
N LEU A 54 -2.56 4.86 6.30
CA LEU A 54 -3.77 4.14 6.74
C LEU A 54 -3.57 2.62 6.66
N GLY A 55 -3.05 2.11 5.54
CA GLY A 55 -2.78 0.69 5.37
C GLY A 55 -1.77 0.16 6.40
N CYS A 56 -0.71 0.91 6.72
CA CYS A 56 0.25 0.54 7.75
C CYS A 56 -0.40 0.50 9.15
N ALA A 57 -1.19 1.52 9.49
CA ALA A 57 -1.85 1.61 10.79
C ALA A 57 -2.88 0.49 10.99
N ILE A 58 -3.69 0.18 9.96
CA ILE A 58 -4.64 -0.95 9.98
C ILE A 58 -3.90 -2.27 10.18
N ASN A 59 -2.82 -2.50 9.42
CA ASN A 59 -2.04 -3.74 9.52
C ASN A 59 -1.48 -3.92 10.94
N ASP A 60 -0.88 -2.86 11.51
CA ASP A 60 -0.33 -2.92 12.88
C ASP A 60 -1.42 -3.11 13.95
N LEU A 61 -2.64 -2.56 13.75
CA LEU A 61 -3.78 -2.81 14.63
C LEU A 61 -4.24 -4.26 14.59
N LEU A 62 -4.30 -4.87 13.39
CA LEU A 62 -4.74 -6.26 13.23
C LEU A 62 -3.70 -7.25 13.77
N ASP A 63 -2.42 -6.96 13.55
CA ASP A 63 -1.32 -7.87 13.85
C ASP A 63 -0.64 -7.60 15.19
N HIS A 64 -1.06 -6.61 16.00
CA HIS A 64 -0.36 -6.15 17.21
C HIS A 64 -0.01 -7.27 18.20
N LYS A 65 -0.83 -8.32 18.30
CA LYS A 65 -0.56 -9.47 19.19
C LYS A 65 0.54 -10.37 18.62
N TYR A 66 0.50 -10.64 17.32
CA TYR A 66 1.49 -11.45 16.62
C TYR A 66 2.83 -10.74 16.52
N ASP A 67 2.80 -9.43 16.29
CA ASP A 67 4.00 -8.58 16.17
C ASP A 67 4.88 -8.59 17.44
N ARG A 68 4.29 -8.82 18.62
CA ARG A 68 5.03 -8.95 19.89
C ARG A 68 5.96 -10.16 19.93
N GLU A 69 5.62 -11.23 19.22
CA GLU A 69 6.32 -12.51 19.24
C GLU A 69 7.40 -12.61 18.16
N VAL A 70 7.45 -11.65 17.22
CA VAL A 70 8.35 -11.66 16.07
C VAL A 70 9.46 -10.62 16.25
N ASP A 71 10.71 -11.04 16.23
CA ASP A 71 11.89 -10.18 16.48
C ASP A 71 11.92 -8.92 15.60
N ARG A 72 11.53 -9.03 14.32
CA ARG A 72 11.50 -7.93 13.37
C ARG A 72 10.41 -6.90 13.67
N THR A 73 9.31 -7.30 14.29
CA THR A 73 8.11 -6.47 14.46
C THR A 73 7.79 -6.12 15.91
N LYS A 74 8.41 -6.76 16.89
CA LYS A 74 8.20 -6.48 18.32
C LYS A 74 8.48 -5.02 18.73
N GLY A 75 9.31 -4.30 17.95
CA GLY A 75 9.59 -2.87 18.12
C GLY A 75 8.52 -1.92 17.59
N ARG A 76 7.46 -2.42 16.94
CA ARG A 76 6.36 -1.58 16.44
C ARG A 76 5.59 -0.92 17.59
N PRO A 77 5.13 0.34 17.44
CA PRO A 77 4.54 1.11 18.53
C PRO A 77 3.33 0.48 19.24
N LEU A 78 2.50 -0.27 18.51
CA LEU A 78 1.36 -0.99 19.08
C LEU A 78 1.77 -2.34 19.70
N ALA A 79 2.84 -2.94 19.21
CA ALA A 79 3.35 -4.20 19.73
C ALA A 79 4.12 -4.00 21.03
N ASN A 80 4.98 -2.97 21.10
CA ASN A 80 5.81 -2.69 22.28
C ASN A 80 5.10 -1.87 23.37
N GLY A 81 3.88 -1.35 23.09
CA GLY A 81 3.09 -0.56 24.02
C GLY A 81 3.43 0.93 24.09
N ASP A 82 4.25 1.46 23.17
CA ASP A 82 4.51 2.91 23.05
C ASP A 82 3.23 3.69 22.70
N LEU A 83 2.32 3.06 21.96
CA LEU A 83 0.95 3.50 21.71
C LEU A 83 -0.05 2.48 22.26
N SER A 84 -1.09 2.96 22.92
CA SER A 84 -2.25 2.14 23.29
C SER A 84 -3.09 1.80 22.05
N LEU A 85 -3.89 0.73 22.15
CA LEU A 85 -4.83 0.38 21.06
C LEU A 85 -5.83 1.51 20.77
N ALA A 86 -6.30 2.21 21.82
CA ALA A 86 -7.22 3.34 21.63
C ALA A 86 -6.57 4.48 20.82
N GLU A 87 -5.33 4.83 21.14
CA GLU A 87 -4.57 5.83 20.37
C GLU A 87 -4.38 5.38 18.92
N GLY A 88 -4.05 4.10 18.70
CA GLY A 88 -3.93 3.51 17.37
C GLY A 88 -5.23 3.59 16.56
N ILE A 89 -6.36 3.22 17.18
CA ILE A 89 -7.69 3.25 16.55
C ILE A 89 -8.09 4.69 16.18
N ILE A 90 -7.95 5.64 17.12
CA ILE A 90 -8.28 7.05 16.88
C ILE A 90 -7.42 7.62 15.73
N PHE A 91 -6.12 7.36 15.75
CA PHE A 91 -5.21 7.84 14.71
C PHE A 91 -5.53 7.24 13.34
N THR A 92 -5.83 5.94 13.30
CA THR A 92 -6.25 5.24 12.07
C THR A 92 -7.57 5.81 11.53
N ALA A 93 -8.54 6.12 12.41
CA ALA A 93 -9.78 6.75 12.00
C ALA A 93 -9.56 8.16 11.41
N LEU A 94 -8.66 8.95 12.00
CA LEU A 94 -8.30 10.27 11.45
C LEU A 94 -7.64 10.17 10.07
N LEU A 95 -6.75 9.19 9.85
CA LEU A 95 -6.19 8.92 8.54
C LEU A 95 -7.28 8.52 7.53
N GLY A 96 -8.23 7.68 7.95
CA GLY A 96 -9.37 7.28 7.13
C GLY A 96 -10.26 8.47 6.74
N ILE A 97 -10.56 9.37 7.67
CA ILE A 97 -11.30 10.60 7.41
C ILE A 97 -10.53 11.48 6.40
N GLY A 98 -9.21 11.60 6.54
CA GLY A 98 -8.37 12.31 5.58
C GLY A 98 -8.42 11.70 4.18
N CYS A 99 -8.38 10.37 4.06
CA CYS A 99 -8.54 9.66 2.78
C CYS A 99 -9.92 9.94 2.16
N LEU A 100 -11.00 9.87 2.94
CA LEU A 100 -12.36 10.13 2.47
C LEU A 100 -12.54 11.59 2.05
N TYR A 101 -11.94 12.53 2.77
CA TYR A 101 -11.94 13.93 2.40
C TYR A 101 -11.25 14.14 1.04
N LEU A 102 -10.04 13.62 0.83
CA LEU A 102 -9.38 13.74 -0.47
C LEU A 102 -10.18 13.06 -1.58
N LEU A 103 -10.78 11.89 -1.31
CA LEU A 103 -11.62 11.20 -2.28
C LEU A 103 -12.84 12.05 -2.66
N SER A 104 -13.43 12.78 -1.72
CA SER A 104 -14.58 13.66 -2.00
C SER A 104 -14.25 14.88 -2.89
N LEU A 105 -12.97 15.22 -3.03
CA LEU A 105 -12.49 16.26 -3.96
C LEU A 105 -12.30 15.75 -5.40
N THR A 106 -12.50 14.46 -5.64
CA THR A 106 -12.40 13.83 -6.96
C THR A 106 -13.77 13.69 -7.63
N ASN A 107 -13.81 13.14 -8.83
CA ASN A 107 -15.04 12.92 -9.58
C ASN A 107 -15.79 11.62 -9.18
N ALA A 108 -17.05 11.49 -9.59
CA ALA A 108 -17.89 10.34 -9.26
C ALA A 108 -17.33 9.01 -9.78
N PHE A 109 -16.66 8.99 -10.93
CA PHE A 109 -16.03 7.79 -11.47
C PHE A 109 -14.95 7.26 -10.52
N VAL A 110 -14.05 8.15 -10.05
CA VAL A 110 -12.99 7.80 -9.10
C VAL A 110 -13.56 7.32 -7.78
N ILE A 111 -14.61 7.99 -7.27
CA ILE A 111 -15.27 7.57 -6.02
C ILE A 111 -15.81 6.14 -6.16
N CYS A 112 -16.54 5.83 -7.24
CA CYS A 112 -17.04 4.49 -7.50
C CYS A 112 -15.91 3.48 -7.71
N PHE A 113 -14.88 3.83 -8.47
CA PHE A 113 -13.74 2.96 -8.72
C PHE A 113 -12.99 2.61 -7.42
N VAL A 114 -12.75 3.58 -6.57
CA VAL A 114 -12.10 3.37 -5.27
C VAL A 114 -12.99 2.54 -4.35
N ALA A 115 -14.29 2.86 -4.25
CA ALA A 115 -15.21 2.14 -3.37
C ALA A 115 -15.39 0.67 -3.74
N PHE A 116 -15.53 0.35 -5.04
CA PHE A 116 -15.85 -1.00 -5.49
C PHE A 116 -14.66 -1.84 -5.91
N ILE A 117 -13.51 -1.24 -6.19
CA ILE A 117 -12.30 -1.95 -6.63
C ILE A 117 -11.15 -1.78 -5.64
N ALA A 118 -10.72 -0.54 -5.35
CA ALA A 118 -9.50 -0.33 -4.57
C ALA A 118 -9.69 -0.73 -3.10
N ILE A 119 -10.77 -0.31 -2.43
CA ILE A 119 -11.03 -0.64 -1.03
C ILE A 119 -11.15 -2.15 -0.80
N PRO A 120 -11.94 -2.93 -1.58
CA PRO A 120 -11.96 -4.39 -1.44
C PRO A 120 -10.58 -5.03 -1.61
N MET A 121 -9.76 -4.59 -2.57
CA MET A 121 -8.42 -5.11 -2.76
C MET A 121 -7.50 -4.79 -1.59
N ILE A 122 -7.58 -3.57 -1.04
CA ILE A 122 -6.79 -3.17 0.14
C ILE A 122 -7.16 -4.01 1.37
N ILE A 123 -8.45 -4.29 1.57
CA ILE A 123 -8.93 -5.11 2.70
C ILE A 123 -8.51 -6.57 2.53
N LEU A 124 -8.56 -7.10 1.32
CA LEU A 124 -8.19 -8.49 1.04
C LEU A 124 -6.67 -8.72 1.08
N TYR A 125 -5.86 -7.69 0.82
CA TYR A 125 -4.41 -7.80 0.72
C TYR A 125 -3.72 -8.53 1.89
N PRO A 126 -4.00 -8.22 3.18
CA PRO A 126 -3.37 -8.92 4.30
C PRO A 126 -3.69 -10.42 4.33
N LEU A 127 -4.86 -10.81 3.83
CA LEU A 127 -5.30 -12.21 3.79
C LEU A 127 -4.58 -12.99 2.69
N MET A 128 -4.19 -12.32 1.60
CA MET A 128 -3.62 -12.98 0.42
C MET A 128 -2.29 -13.68 0.72
N LYS A 129 -1.48 -13.20 1.67
CA LYS A 129 -0.25 -13.89 2.09
C LYS A 129 -0.50 -15.29 2.67
N ARG A 130 -1.72 -15.58 3.13
CA ARG A 130 -2.10 -16.87 3.71
C ARG A 130 -2.67 -17.84 2.67
N PHE A 131 -3.27 -17.33 1.60
CA PHE A 131 -4.02 -18.13 0.62
C PHE A 131 -3.34 -18.22 -0.73
N LEU A 132 -2.63 -17.17 -1.17
CA LEU A 132 -1.97 -17.16 -2.47
C LEU A 132 -0.53 -17.68 -2.37
N GLY A 133 -0.14 -18.54 -3.32
CA GLY A 133 1.25 -18.96 -3.47
C GLY A 133 2.20 -17.81 -3.84
N ILE A 134 1.69 -16.77 -4.52
CA ILE A 134 2.43 -15.58 -4.97
C ILE A 134 1.68 -14.32 -4.52
N PRO A 135 1.81 -13.91 -3.25
CA PRO A 135 1.15 -12.70 -2.74
C PRO A 135 1.64 -11.41 -3.41
N GLN A 136 2.84 -11.40 -4.01
CA GLN A 136 3.41 -10.29 -4.76
C GLN A 136 2.53 -9.86 -5.94
N LEU A 137 1.84 -10.80 -6.58
CA LEU A 137 0.89 -10.50 -7.64
C LEU A 137 -0.25 -9.61 -7.13
N PHE A 138 -0.82 -9.97 -5.99
CA PHE A 138 -1.92 -9.20 -5.41
C PHE A 138 -1.46 -7.81 -4.92
N LEU A 139 -0.24 -7.73 -4.38
CA LEU A 139 0.39 -6.45 -4.03
C LEU A 139 0.54 -5.56 -5.28
N GLY A 140 1.11 -6.11 -6.36
CA GLY A 140 1.29 -5.38 -7.61
C GLY A 140 -0.03 -4.86 -8.17
N LEU A 141 -1.06 -5.72 -8.22
CA LEU A 141 -2.39 -5.32 -8.66
C LEU A 141 -2.97 -4.21 -7.79
N THR A 142 -2.84 -4.29 -6.46
CA THR A 142 -3.41 -3.31 -5.53
C THR A 142 -2.68 -1.96 -5.59
N PHE A 143 -1.36 -1.96 -5.53
CA PHE A 143 -0.57 -0.73 -5.52
C PHE A 143 -0.56 -0.04 -6.88
N GLY A 144 -0.53 -0.83 -7.97
CA GLY A 144 -0.62 -0.29 -9.32
C GLY A 144 -1.90 0.49 -9.59
N LEU A 145 -3.01 0.24 -8.85
CA LEU A 145 -4.28 0.97 -9.02
C LEU A 145 -4.15 2.48 -8.87
N SER A 146 -3.10 2.97 -8.21
CA SER A 146 -2.87 4.42 -8.13
C SER A 146 -2.74 5.07 -9.53
N LEU A 147 -2.27 4.33 -10.55
CA LEU A 147 -2.17 4.82 -11.93
C LEU A 147 -3.54 5.04 -12.58
N PRO A 148 -4.43 4.02 -12.74
CA PRO A 148 -5.73 4.25 -13.33
C PRO A 148 -6.60 5.22 -12.49
N ILE A 149 -6.42 5.27 -11.17
CA ILE A 149 -7.11 6.24 -10.31
C ILE A 149 -6.67 7.66 -10.66
N SER A 150 -5.37 7.94 -10.70
CA SER A 150 -4.87 9.29 -11.00
C SER A 150 -5.19 9.73 -12.42
N PHE A 151 -5.14 8.82 -13.40
CA PHE A 151 -5.60 9.09 -14.76
C PHE A 151 -7.09 9.48 -14.79
N ALA A 152 -7.92 8.75 -14.04
CA ALA A 152 -9.36 8.99 -13.98
C ALA A 152 -9.74 10.26 -13.21
N ILE A 153 -8.89 10.78 -12.31
CA ILE A 153 -9.10 12.08 -11.66
C ILE A 153 -9.25 13.18 -12.74
N VAL A 154 -8.48 13.09 -13.82
CA VAL A 154 -8.49 14.08 -14.91
C VAL A 154 -9.55 13.75 -15.97
N ASN A 155 -9.67 12.48 -16.37
CA ASN A 155 -10.42 12.10 -17.58
C ASN A 155 -11.78 11.44 -17.30
N GLU A 156 -12.17 11.24 -16.05
CA GLU A 156 -13.40 10.54 -15.62
C GLU A 156 -13.60 9.15 -16.25
N SER A 157 -12.52 8.56 -16.72
CA SER A 157 -12.46 7.26 -17.41
C SER A 157 -11.02 6.74 -17.39
N VAL A 158 -10.82 5.49 -17.84
CA VAL A 158 -9.47 4.92 -17.96
C VAL A 158 -9.27 4.44 -19.39
N SER A 159 -8.29 5.02 -20.10
CA SER A 159 -7.95 4.64 -21.47
C SER A 159 -7.23 3.29 -21.55
N MET A 160 -7.15 2.71 -22.76
CA MET A 160 -6.39 1.48 -22.96
C MET A 160 -4.90 1.68 -22.67
N ASP A 161 -4.34 2.83 -22.99
CA ASP A 161 -2.91 3.15 -22.70
C ASP A 161 -2.65 3.20 -21.20
N ALA A 162 -3.59 3.76 -20.40
CA ALA A 162 -3.49 3.74 -18.95
C ALA A 162 -3.57 2.31 -18.40
N TRP A 163 -4.40 1.43 -18.96
CA TRP A 163 -4.44 0.01 -18.56
C TRP A 163 -3.16 -0.74 -18.93
N LEU A 164 -2.57 -0.48 -20.09
CA LEU A 164 -1.30 -1.09 -20.49
C LEU A 164 -0.15 -0.65 -19.56
N LEU A 165 -0.10 0.64 -19.24
CA LEU A 165 0.89 1.16 -18.29
C LEU A 165 0.66 0.63 -16.87
N TYR A 166 -0.59 0.47 -16.45
CA TYR A 166 -0.93 -0.18 -15.19
C TYR A 166 -0.35 -1.60 -15.12
N LEU A 167 -0.49 -2.41 -16.19
CA LEU A 167 0.10 -3.74 -16.22
C LEU A 167 1.63 -3.70 -16.10
N ALA A 168 2.28 -2.75 -16.76
CA ALA A 168 3.73 -2.55 -16.61
C ALA A 168 4.11 -2.20 -15.16
N CYS A 169 3.33 -1.34 -14.49
CA CYS A 169 3.51 -1.02 -13.06
C CYS A 169 3.32 -2.26 -12.18
N VAL A 170 2.33 -3.10 -12.46
CA VAL A 170 2.11 -4.36 -11.72
C VAL A 170 3.37 -5.22 -11.76
N PHE A 171 3.94 -5.45 -12.94
CA PHE A 171 5.18 -6.24 -13.07
C PHE A 171 6.38 -5.59 -12.38
N TRP A 172 6.51 -4.27 -12.47
CA TRP A 172 7.55 -3.54 -11.76
C TRP A 172 7.45 -3.71 -10.24
N ILE A 173 6.24 -3.59 -9.68
CA ILE A 173 6.00 -3.76 -8.24
C ILE A 173 6.23 -5.21 -7.80
N ILE A 174 5.80 -6.20 -8.61
CA ILE A 174 6.06 -7.63 -8.35
C ILE A 174 7.57 -7.87 -8.30
N ALA A 175 8.32 -7.37 -9.27
CA ALA A 175 9.78 -7.52 -9.31
C ALA A 175 10.41 -6.91 -8.05
N TYR A 176 10.03 -5.68 -7.70
CA TYR A 176 10.52 -5.00 -6.51
C TYR A 176 10.25 -5.81 -5.22
N ASP A 177 9.00 -6.21 -4.98
CA ASP A 177 8.61 -6.93 -3.76
C ASP A 177 9.22 -8.34 -3.72
N SER A 178 9.46 -8.94 -4.87
CA SER A 178 10.16 -10.23 -4.96
C SER A 178 11.63 -10.13 -4.54
N TYR A 179 12.32 -9.08 -4.94
CA TYR A 179 13.69 -8.82 -4.45
C TYR A 179 13.71 -8.53 -2.95
N TYR A 180 12.72 -7.81 -2.44
CA TYR A 180 12.59 -7.58 -1.01
C TYR A 180 12.34 -8.88 -0.24
N ALA A 181 11.45 -9.74 -0.75
CA ALA A 181 11.14 -11.04 -0.15
C ALA A 181 12.35 -12.01 -0.16
N LEU A 182 13.32 -11.86 -1.07
CA LEU A 182 14.57 -12.62 -1.01
C LEU A 182 15.39 -12.33 0.25
N CYS A 183 15.31 -11.13 0.79
CA CYS A 183 16.00 -10.76 2.02
C CYS A 183 15.35 -11.40 3.26
N ASP A 184 14.05 -11.67 3.20
CA ASP A 184 13.25 -12.22 4.32
C ASP A 184 12.96 -13.73 4.18
N ILE A 185 13.56 -14.42 3.19
CA ILE A 185 13.21 -15.80 2.80
C ILE A 185 13.33 -16.83 3.96
N ASP A 186 14.30 -16.65 4.84
CA ASP A 186 14.52 -17.57 5.97
C ASP A 186 13.47 -17.39 7.07
N ASP A 187 13.02 -16.17 7.28
CA ASP A 187 11.97 -15.86 8.24
C ASP A 187 10.59 -16.23 7.68
N ASP A 188 10.33 -15.97 6.40
CA ASP A 188 9.11 -16.42 5.72
C ASP A 188 8.95 -17.95 5.78
N ARG A 189 10.04 -18.70 5.62
CA ARG A 189 10.03 -20.18 5.75
C ARG A 189 9.68 -20.63 7.16
N LYS A 190 10.26 -20.01 8.19
CA LYS A 190 9.97 -20.33 9.61
C LYS A 190 8.51 -20.07 9.94
N LEU A 191 7.94 -18.97 9.41
CA LEU A 191 6.57 -18.54 9.65
C LEU A 191 5.56 -19.23 8.71
N LYS A 192 6.02 -20.12 7.80
CA LYS A 192 5.19 -20.78 6.79
C LYS A 192 4.38 -19.82 5.93
N LEU A 193 4.97 -18.65 5.61
CA LEU A 193 4.36 -17.65 4.73
C LEU A 193 4.72 -17.97 3.27
N ASN A 194 3.79 -17.65 2.38
CA ASN A 194 4.01 -17.77 0.94
C ASN A 194 4.73 -16.52 0.42
N SER A 195 5.66 -16.73 -0.52
CA SER A 195 6.29 -15.66 -1.29
C SER A 195 6.77 -16.20 -2.63
N LEU A 196 6.92 -15.33 -3.62
CA LEU A 196 7.42 -15.71 -4.95
C LEU A 196 8.78 -16.41 -4.88
N PRO A 197 9.78 -15.96 -4.08
CA PRO A 197 11.03 -16.69 -3.89
C PRO A 197 10.89 -18.09 -3.30
N ILE A 198 9.91 -18.31 -2.43
CA ILE A 198 9.62 -19.64 -1.88
C ILE A 198 8.99 -20.52 -2.94
N PHE A 199 8.07 -19.95 -3.73
CA PHE A 199 7.35 -20.68 -4.78
C PHE A 199 8.26 -21.13 -5.93
N PHE A 200 9.11 -20.24 -6.46
CA PHE A 200 10.03 -20.56 -7.56
C PHE A 200 11.39 -21.12 -7.12
N GLY A 201 11.73 -21.00 -5.84
CA GLY A 201 12.99 -21.50 -5.30
C GLY A 201 14.22 -20.94 -6.04
N LYS A 202 15.07 -21.82 -6.59
CA LYS A 202 16.30 -21.44 -7.29
C LYS A 202 16.05 -20.68 -8.60
N ASP A 203 14.86 -20.77 -9.18
CA ASP A 203 14.50 -20.13 -10.46
C ASP A 203 13.98 -18.68 -10.31
N THR A 204 13.85 -18.18 -9.08
CA THR A 204 13.39 -16.81 -8.79
C THR A 204 14.26 -15.72 -9.43
N ARG A 205 15.53 -16.02 -9.74
CA ARG A 205 16.50 -15.06 -10.31
C ARG A 205 16.63 -15.15 -11.84
N LYS A 206 15.88 -16.01 -12.49
CA LYS A 206 15.79 -16.13 -13.95
C LYS A 206 14.61 -15.34 -14.48
#